data_915ad1bb4371f628c7d2a2c6ff070c86
#
_entry.id   915ad1bb4371f628c7d2a2c6ff070c86
#
_cell.length_a   1.000
_cell.length_b   1.000
_cell.length_c   1.000
_cell.angle_alpha   90.00
_cell.angle_beta   90.00
_cell.angle_gamma   90.00
#
_symmetry.space_group_name_H-M   'P 1'
#
loop_
_entity.id
_entity.type
_entity.pdbx_description
1 polymer ?
#
loop_
_entity_poly.entity_id
_entity_poly.type
_entity_poly.pdbx_seq_one_letter_code
_entity_poly.pdbx_strand_id
1 'polypeptide(L)'
;MDKEAVLRIISDFGKALEAEKVRPQKIVLFGSYSRGTQREGSDIDLVVISDDFAGKDYWERIDVLSAAIYAVFAPIEATAMTPQEWESGESRIVDFARHGEVVYG
;
A
#
# COMPACT_ATOMS: atom_id res chain seq x y z
N MET A 1 9.74 -3.75 -14.68
CA MET A 1 9.32 -2.35 -14.36
C MET A 1 10.39 -1.72 -13.51
N ASP A 2 10.82 -0.50 -13.84
CA ASP A 2 11.86 0.17 -13.06
C ASP A 2 11.26 0.91 -11.85
N LYS A 3 12.13 1.39 -10.97
CA LYS A 3 11.72 2.04 -9.72
C LYS A 3 10.91 3.32 -9.98
N GLU A 4 11.27 4.10 -10.99
CA GLU A 4 10.53 5.31 -11.32
C GLU A 4 9.10 5.01 -11.76
N ALA A 5 8.92 3.97 -12.55
CA ALA A 5 7.59 3.54 -12.98
C ALA A 5 6.76 3.10 -11.78
N VAL A 6 7.37 2.35 -10.86
CA VAL A 6 6.71 1.90 -9.63
C VAL A 6 6.28 3.10 -8.78
N LEU A 7 7.14 4.09 -8.63
CA LEU A 7 6.82 5.27 -7.82
C LEU A 7 5.69 6.09 -8.44
N ARG A 8 5.63 6.18 -9.77
CA ARG A 8 4.51 6.83 -10.45
C ARG A 8 3.19 6.10 -10.22
N ILE A 9 3.24 4.77 -10.30
CA ILE A 9 2.06 3.93 -10.04
C ILE A 9 1.58 4.15 -8.60
N ILE A 10 2.49 4.20 -7.63
CA ILE A 10 2.14 4.42 -6.23
C ILE A 10 1.53 5.80 -6.03
N SER A 11 2.07 6.82 -6.69
CA SER A 11 1.49 8.16 -6.64
C SER A 11 0.06 8.17 -7.17
N ASP A 12 -0.18 7.52 -8.30
CA ASP A 12 -1.52 7.40 -8.88
C ASP A 12 -2.45 6.59 -7.99
N PHE A 13 -1.92 5.54 -7.36
CA PHE A 13 -2.67 4.73 -6.41
C PHE A 13 -3.11 5.56 -5.20
N GLY A 14 -2.21 6.40 -4.67
CA GLY A 14 -2.55 7.31 -3.58
C GLY A 14 -3.69 8.26 -3.95
N LYS A 15 -3.68 8.80 -5.15
CA LYS A 15 -4.77 9.65 -5.65
C LYS A 15 -6.07 8.87 -5.81
N ALA A 16 -5.99 7.64 -6.28
CA ALA A 16 -7.17 6.77 -6.42
C ALA A 16 -7.77 6.45 -5.05
N LEU A 17 -6.94 6.26 -4.02
CA LEU A 17 -7.42 6.07 -2.64
C LEU A 17 -8.16 7.32 -2.15
N GLU A 18 -7.65 8.50 -2.45
CA GLU A 18 -8.31 9.74 -2.06
C GLU A 18 -9.68 9.88 -2.74
N ALA A 19 -9.81 9.41 -3.98
CA ALA A 19 -11.10 9.37 -4.67
C ALA A 19 -12.08 8.42 -3.96
N GLU A 20 -11.58 7.42 -3.24
CA GLU A 20 -12.36 6.51 -2.41
C GLU A 20 -12.51 7.04 -0.97
N LYS A 21 -12.15 8.29 -0.73
CA LYS A 21 -12.25 8.99 0.56
C LYS A 21 -11.33 8.44 1.63
N VAL A 22 -10.23 7.85 1.22
CA VAL A 22 -9.17 7.42 2.13
C VAL A 22 -7.91 8.21 1.80
N ARG A 23 -7.43 8.99 2.76
CA ARG A 23 -6.19 9.77 2.62
C ARG A 23 -5.05 9.01 3.24
N PRO A 24 -4.11 8.49 2.45
CA PRO A 24 -2.96 7.79 3.03
C PRO A 24 -2.08 8.76 3.82
N GLN A 25 -1.77 8.40 5.06
CA GLN A 25 -0.77 9.12 5.84
C GLN A 25 0.62 8.65 5.45
N LYS A 26 0.74 7.35 5.15
CA LYS A 26 1.95 6.74 4.62
C LYS A 26 1.57 5.60 3.69
N ILE A 27 2.40 5.36 2.70
CA ILE A 27 2.39 4.11 1.94
C ILE A 27 3.81 3.57 2.01
N VAL A 28 3.95 2.34 2.46
CA VAL A 28 5.24 1.67 2.61
C VAL A 28 5.39 0.65 1.50
N LEU A 29 6.44 0.79 0.71
CA LEU A 29 6.82 -0.19 -0.31
C LEU A 29 7.74 -1.21 0.34
N PHE A 30 7.40 -2.48 0.23
CA PHE A 30 8.23 -3.56 0.75
C PHE A 30 8.34 -4.69 -0.29
N GLY A 31 8.92 -5.82 0.09
CA GLY A 31 9.08 -6.93 -0.82
C GLY A 31 10.17 -6.70 -1.86
N SER A 32 10.04 -7.36 -3.02
CA SER A 32 11.10 -7.39 -4.02
C SER A 32 11.47 -6.03 -4.59
N TYR A 33 10.50 -5.15 -4.84
CA TYR A 33 10.80 -3.82 -5.37
C TYR A 33 11.54 -2.93 -4.37
N SER A 34 11.31 -3.13 -3.07
CA SER A 34 12.05 -2.40 -2.05
C SER A 34 13.49 -2.89 -1.95
N ARG A 35 13.70 -4.20 -2.11
CA ARG A 35 15.02 -4.82 -1.99
C ARG A 35 15.85 -4.81 -3.27
N GLY A 36 15.25 -4.39 -4.40
CA GLY A 36 15.93 -4.43 -5.70
C GLY A 36 16.05 -5.84 -6.28
N THR A 37 15.23 -6.78 -5.80
CA THR A 37 15.26 -8.19 -6.26
C THR A 37 14.07 -8.52 -7.16
N GLN A 38 13.38 -7.51 -7.65
CA GLN A 38 12.20 -7.70 -8.49
C GLN A 38 12.55 -8.42 -9.81
N ARG A 39 11.59 -9.19 -10.26
CA ARG A 39 11.64 -9.90 -11.54
C ARG A 39 10.43 -9.50 -12.37
N GLU A 40 10.45 -9.87 -13.65
CA GLU A 40 9.28 -9.71 -14.50
C GLU A 40 8.09 -10.42 -13.85
N GLY A 41 6.98 -9.71 -13.71
CA GLY A 41 5.78 -10.24 -13.07
C GLY A 41 5.73 -10.11 -11.56
N SER A 42 6.75 -9.50 -10.92
CA SER A 42 6.71 -9.24 -9.48
C SER A 42 5.57 -8.27 -9.14
N ASP A 43 4.88 -8.56 -8.03
CA ASP A 43 3.85 -7.65 -7.50
C ASP A 43 4.50 -6.49 -6.75
N ILE A 44 3.78 -5.38 -6.72
CA ILE A 44 4.17 -4.21 -5.92
C ILE A 44 3.52 -4.36 -4.55
N ASP A 45 4.33 -4.68 -3.54
CA ASP A 45 3.83 -4.93 -2.18
C ASP A 45 3.78 -3.64 -1.38
N LEU A 46 2.59 -3.26 -0.95
CA LEU A 46 2.35 -2.01 -0.25
C LEU A 46 1.59 -2.20 1.06
N VAL A 47 1.93 -1.40 2.06
CA VAL A 47 1.07 -1.17 3.23
C VAL A 47 0.57 0.26 3.13
N VAL A 48 -0.74 0.43 3.19
CA VAL A 48 -1.38 1.75 3.20
C VAL A 48 -1.81 2.05 4.63
N ILE A 49 -1.27 3.12 5.19
CA ILE A 49 -1.54 3.51 6.57
C ILE A 49 -2.38 4.78 6.56
N SER A 50 -3.58 4.69 7.13
CA SER A 50 -4.50 5.83 7.18
C SER A 50 -5.45 5.73 8.37
N ASP A 51 -5.70 6.85 9.03
CA ASP A 51 -6.74 6.95 10.05
C ASP A 51 -8.12 6.67 9.46
N ASP A 52 -8.30 6.87 8.17
CA ASP A 52 -9.58 6.67 7.50
C ASP A 52 -10.00 5.21 7.46
N PHE A 53 -9.08 4.28 7.76
CA PHE A 53 -9.44 2.86 7.90
C PHE A 53 -10.04 2.53 9.27
N ALA A 54 -9.96 3.44 10.22
CA ALA A 54 -10.58 3.22 11.54
C ALA A 54 -12.11 3.09 11.36
N GLY A 55 -12.69 2.10 12.03
CA GLY A 55 -14.12 1.84 11.91
C GLY A 55 -14.52 1.06 10.67
N LYS A 56 -13.59 0.78 9.76
CA LYS A 56 -13.86 -0.08 8.61
C LYS A 56 -13.42 -1.51 8.93
N ASP A 57 -14.28 -2.47 8.62
CA ASP A 57 -13.92 -3.88 8.78
C ASP A 57 -13.00 -4.33 7.65
N TYR A 58 -12.55 -5.58 7.71
CA TYR A 58 -11.64 -6.14 6.72
C TYR A 58 -12.17 -6.01 5.30
N TRP A 59 -13.45 -6.33 5.10
CA TRP A 59 -14.04 -6.32 3.76
C TRP A 59 -14.23 -4.93 3.21
N GLU A 60 -14.59 -3.97 4.06
CA GLU A 60 -14.70 -2.57 3.66
C GLU A 60 -13.34 -2.02 3.23
N ARG A 61 -12.26 -2.40 3.93
CA ARG A 61 -10.90 -2.00 3.55
C ARG A 61 -10.50 -2.62 2.22
N ILE A 62 -10.82 -3.89 2.00
CA ILE A 62 -10.54 -4.58 0.73
C ILE A 62 -11.27 -3.89 -0.42
N ASP A 63 -12.52 -3.47 -0.23
CA ASP A 63 -13.28 -2.78 -1.25
C ASP A 63 -12.60 -1.48 -1.69
N VAL A 64 -12.10 -0.70 -0.73
CA VAL A 64 -11.37 0.54 -1.01
C VAL A 64 -10.09 0.24 -1.80
N LEU A 65 -9.30 -0.70 -1.31
CA LEU A 65 -8.05 -1.07 -1.96
C LEU A 65 -8.27 -1.59 -3.38
N SER A 66 -9.26 -2.46 -3.54
CA SER A 66 -9.58 -3.06 -4.84
C SER A 66 -10.02 -2.01 -5.85
N ALA A 67 -10.85 -1.06 -5.43
CA ALA A 67 -11.30 0.03 -6.31
C ALA A 67 -10.11 0.87 -6.78
N ALA A 68 -9.20 1.20 -5.88
CA ALA A 68 -8.03 1.99 -6.21
C ALA A 68 -7.04 1.22 -7.09
N ILE A 69 -6.83 -0.07 -6.82
CA ILE A 69 -5.96 -0.93 -7.64
C ILE A 69 -6.53 -1.04 -9.06
N TYR A 70 -7.84 -1.24 -9.17
CA TYR A 70 -8.51 -1.32 -10.47
C TYR A 70 -8.34 -0.02 -11.26
N ALA A 71 -8.44 1.13 -10.58
CA ALA A 71 -8.31 2.44 -11.23
C ALA A 71 -6.94 2.68 -11.84
N VAL A 72 -5.86 2.20 -11.19
CA VAL A 72 -4.50 2.35 -11.71
C VAL A 72 -4.08 1.19 -12.61
N PHE A 73 -4.80 0.08 -12.55
CA PHE A 73 -4.59 -1.10 -13.38
C PHE A 73 -3.13 -1.58 -13.35
N ALA A 74 -2.65 -1.87 -12.15
CA ALA A 74 -1.27 -2.30 -11.92
C ALA A 74 -1.23 -3.49 -10.95
N PRO A 75 -0.16 -4.31 -10.98
CA PRO A 75 -0.05 -5.48 -10.11
C PRO A 75 0.33 -5.09 -8.69
N ILE A 76 -0.63 -4.54 -7.96
CA ILE A 76 -0.45 -4.09 -6.58
C ILE A 76 -1.06 -5.11 -5.63
N GLU A 77 -0.28 -5.47 -4.60
CA GLU A 77 -0.75 -6.23 -3.46
C GLU A 77 -0.69 -5.30 -2.24
N ALA A 78 -1.84 -4.89 -1.74
CA ALA A 78 -1.91 -3.88 -0.69
C ALA A 78 -2.60 -4.39 0.56
N THR A 79 -2.12 -3.93 1.71
CA THR A 79 -2.71 -4.17 3.02
C THR A 79 -3.05 -2.82 3.64
N ALA A 80 -4.25 -2.70 4.20
CA ALA A 80 -4.71 -1.48 4.85
C ALA A 80 -4.51 -1.57 6.36
N MET A 81 -4.00 -0.51 6.95
CA MET A 81 -3.80 -0.42 8.41
C MET A 81 -4.09 0.98 8.89
N THR A 82 -4.55 1.08 10.14
CA THR A 82 -4.53 2.35 10.86
C THR A 82 -3.11 2.59 11.41
N PRO A 83 -2.75 3.83 11.77
CA PRO A 83 -1.46 4.07 12.42
C PRO A 83 -1.26 3.24 13.69
N GLN A 84 -2.32 3.01 14.46
CA GLN A 84 -2.25 2.20 15.67
C GLN A 84 -1.92 0.74 15.37
N GLU A 85 -2.54 0.19 14.33
CA GLU A 85 -2.26 -1.19 13.92
C GLU A 85 -0.83 -1.34 13.43
N TRP A 86 -0.33 -0.35 12.70
CA TRP A 86 1.05 -0.33 12.24
C TRP A 86 2.04 -0.27 13.40
N GLU A 87 1.79 0.60 14.37
CA GLU A 87 2.67 0.78 15.52
C GLU A 87 2.63 -0.40 16.49
N SER A 88 1.48 -1.06 16.64
CA SER A 88 1.36 -2.21 17.54
C SER A 88 2.19 -3.41 17.08
N GLY A 89 2.41 -3.53 15.78
CA GLY A 89 3.22 -4.59 15.22
C GLY A 89 2.65 -5.99 15.37
N GLU A 90 1.35 -6.11 15.62
CA GLU A 90 0.72 -7.42 15.84
C GLU A 90 0.56 -8.24 14.56
N SER A 91 0.52 -7.58 13.41
CA SER A 91 0.38 -8.25 12.12
C SER A 91 1.73 -8.70 11.58
N ARG A 92 1.79 -9.89 10.97
CA ARG A 92 3.00 -10.37 10.29
C ARG A 92 3.45 -9.43 9.17
N ILE A 93 2.51 -8.76 8.53
CA ILE A 93 2.83 -7.80 7.46
C ILE A 93 3.72 -6.68 8.00
N VAL A 94 3.52 -6.24 9.23
CA VAL A 94 4.36 -5.21 9.84
C VAL A 94 5.82 -5.67 9.91
N ASP A 95 6.06 -6.93 10.26
CA ASP A 95 7.43 -7.47 10.33
C ASP A 95 8.09 -7.43 8.95
N PHE A 96 7.38 -7.79 7.89
CA PHE A 96 7.92 -7.75 6.53
C PHE A 96 8.10 -6.32 6.02
N ALA A 97 7.18 -5.43 6.35
CA ALA A 97 7.15 -4.08 5.81
C ALA A 97 7.98 -3.08 6.62
N ARG A 98 8.35 -3.41 7.85
CA ARG A 98 9.05 -2.49 8.76
C ARG A 98 10.32 -1.90 8.17
N HIS A 99 11.03 -2.69 7.37
CA HIS A 99 12.27 -2.27 6.74
C HIS A 99 12.08 -1.80 5.30
N GLY A 100 10.84 -1.58 4.90
CA GLY A 100 10.51 -1.06 3.58
C GLY A 100 10.75 0.44 3.48
N GLU A 101 10.37 0.99 2.34
CA GLU A 101 10.50 2.41 2.05
C GLU A 101 9.17 3.13 2.20
N VAL A 102 9.18 4.28 2.88
CA VAL A 102 8.02 5.18 2.87
C VAL A 102 8.06 5.93 1.53
N VAL A 103 7.09 5.69 0.67
CA VAL A 103 7.05 6.23 -0.70
C VAL A 103 5.90 7.20 -0.92
N TYR A 104 5.12 7.48 0.10
CA TYR A 104 4.00 8.42 0.07
C TYR A 104 3.75 8.92 1.49
N GLY A 105 3.56 10.21 1.65
CA GLY A 105 3.31 10.83 2.95
C GLY A 105 4.47 11.68 3.50
#